data_9b94b4510b4630f54a915996e5dc2732
#
_entry.id   9b94b4510b4630f54a915996e5dc2732
#
_cell.length_a   1.000
_cell.length_b   1.000
_cell.length_c   1.000
_cell.angle_alpha   90.00
_cell.angle_beta   90.00
_cell.angle_gamma   90.00
#
_symmetry.space_group_name_H-M   'P 1'
#
loop_
_entity.id
_entity.type
_entity.pdbx_description
1 polymer ?
#
loop_
_entity_poly.entity_id
_entity_poly.type
_entity_poly.pdbx_seq_one_letter_code
_entity_poly.pdbx_strand_id
1 'polypeptide(L)'
;MASVEQLESEEEVEGFEPFFYDSEDWDAWAEEEVERRRREEEEKARRTEENRRRREAHDAVMDSIIEYDPKVERDVYTRFFLRDFSVFDINEESSVPPMRYTDSIYQDEFGLEDSANILSVSIVSSDVGFPVNVYGRVIARDSIDYKCIYLFHRNRDDCQRLNKDGMLILTGPSRGLVLVDFIYLEIDLKIREEGVFPDRPFSKGLISIDGRVLSREKDVVVRSETLESWLSTTEVRFTTVLNAVECTFEIKLIEGLFKGNITIGIADKARKLDIEQTIVIHDSTADGVVTSDESGLIKLRRSVITICLERNVMFRINNEAAGVCAERTSDFTPCRTGADEEKITCGAGKFRFRVVWSLMDFRL
;
A
#
# COMPACT_ATOMS: atom_id res chain seq x y z
N MET A 1 29.32 -100.71 14.25
CA MET A 1 28.56 -100.79 15.49
C MET A 1 28.72 -99.48 16.23
N ALA A 2 27.76 -98.66 16.18
CA ALA A 2 27.54 -97.57 17.14
C ALA A 2 26.13 -97.09 16.90
N SER A 3 25.34 -97.14 17.92
CA SER A 3 23.91 -96.83 17.97
C SER A 3 23.65 -95.35 17.88
N VAL A 4 22.67 -95.00 17.09
CA VAL A 4 22.14 -93.66 17.02
C VAL A 4 21.01 -93.55 18.05
N GLU A 5 21.23 -92.78 19.11
CA GLU A 5 20.19 -92.39 20.04
C GLU A 5 19.46 -91.16 19.43
N GLN A 6 18.16 -91.31 19.21
CA GLN A 6 17.24 -90.24 18.90
C GLN A 6 16.98 -89.39 20.15
N LEU A 7 17.28 -88.12 20.08
CA LEU A 7 16.77 -87.12 21.00
C LEU A 7 15.54 -86.45 20.33
N GLU A 8 14.36 -86.88 20.75
CA GLU A 8 13.13 -86.15 20.51
C GLU A 8 13.09 -84.94 21.45
N SER A 9 13.21 -83.72 20.91
CA SER A 9 12.90 -82.49 21.62
C SER A 9 11.45 -82.23 21.39
N GLU A 10 10.62 -82.35 22.39
CA GLU A 10 9.26 -81.83 22.46
C GLU A 10 9.37 -80.29 22.53
N GLU A 11 9.16 -79.62 21.41
CA GLU A 11 8.80 -78.21 21.43
C GLU A 11 7.36 -78.06 21.92
N GLU A 12 7.20 -77.57 23.15
CA GLU A 12 5.93 -77.10 23.65
C GLU A 12 5.49 -75.96 22.76
N VAL A 13 4.51 -76.21 21.91
CA VAL A 13 3.76 -75.14 21.19
C VAL A 13 2.93 -74.41 22.24
N GLU A 14 3.43 -73.30 22.67
CA GLU A 14 2.59 -72.34 23.48
C GLU A 14 1.24 -72.16 22.81
N GLY A 15 0.20 -72.64 23.51
CA GLY A 15 -1.15 -72.57 23.01
C GLY A 15 -1.56 -71.15 22.74
N PHE A 16 -1.85 -70.79 21.49
CA PHE A 16 -2.65 -69.63 21.14
C PHE A 16 -3.98 -69.81 21.85
N GLU A 17 -4.17 -69.09 22.96
CA GLU A 17 -5.50 -68.89 23.52
C GLU A 17 -6.35 -68.15 22.47
N PRO A 18 -7.46 -68.72 21.98
CA PRO A 18 -8.33 -68.03 21.07
C PRO A 18 -8.90 -66.83 21.83
N PHE A 19 -8.65 -65.62 21.31
CA PHE A 19 -9.29 -64.41 21.76
C PHE A 19 -10.80 -64.58 21.52
N PHE A 20 -11.50 -65.00 22.55
CA PHE A 20 -12.98 -64.95 22.56
C PHE A 20 -13.35 -63.51 22.85
N TYR A 21 -13.68 -62.74 21.78
CA TYR A 21 -14.44 -61.51 21.95
C TYR A 21 -15.84 -61.88 22.35
N ASP A 22 -16.34 -61.28 23.42
CA ASP A 22 -17.74 -61.35 23.78
C ASP A 22 -18.59 -60.76 22.67
N SER A 23 -19.73 -61.35 22.35
CA SER A 23 -20.59 -60.88 21.26
C SER A 23 -21.10 -59.43 21.53
N GLU A 24 -21.26 -59.06 22.80
CA GLU A 24 -21.62 -57.72 23.21
C GLU A 24 -20.53 -56.70 22.93
N ASP A 25 -19.23 -57.06 23.07
CA ASP A 25 -18.10 -56.21 22.72
C ASP A 25 -17.99 -55.99 21.21
N TRP A 26 -18.33 -57.00 20.41
CA TRP A 26 -18.35 -56.84 18.93
C TRP A 26 -19.51 -55.93 18.47
N ASP A 27 -20.67 -56.02 19.03
CA ASP A 27 -21.82 -55.21 18.69
C ASP A 27 -21.53 -53.74 19.07
N ALA A 28 -20.98 -53.50 20.27
CA ALA A 28 -20.57 -52.16 20.71
C ALA A 28 -19.48 -51.54 19.80
N TRP A 29 -18.47 -52.33 19.43
CA TRP A 29 -17.44 -51.87 18.49
C TRP A 29 -18.00 -51.58 17.09
N ALA A 30 -18.91 -52.40 16.59
CA ALA A 30 -19.54 -52.21 15.29
C ALA A 30 -20.42 -50.93 15.28
N GLU A 31 -21.14 -50.66 16.36
CA GLU A 31 -21.92 -49.39 16.50
C GLU A 31 -21.01 -48.16 16.57
N GLU A 32 -19.91 -48.24 17.33
CA GLU A 32 -18.92 -47.16 17.42
C GLU A 32 -18.23 -46.91 16.06
N GLU A 33 -17.87 -47.94 15.31
CA GLU A 33 -17.29 -47.86 13.99
C GLU A 33 -18.24 -47.20 12.96
N VAL A 34 -19.53 -47.58 12.99
CA VAL A 34 -20.56 -46.96 12.15
C VAL A 34 -20.74 -45.51 12.49
N GLU A 35 -20.80 -45.18 13.78
CA GLU A 35 -20.89 -43.78 14.22
C GLU A 35 -19.65 -42.97 13.84
N ARG A 36 -18.45 -43.51 13.97
CA ARG A 36 -17.20 -42.90 13.54
C ARG A 36 -17.22 -42.58 12.04
N ARG A 37 -17.61 -43.58 11.21
CA ARG A 37 -17.72 -43.39 9.75
C ARG A 37 -18.75 -42.32 9.38
N ARG A 38 -19.89 -42.32 10.07
CA ARG A 38 -20.91 -41.30 9.87
C ARG A 38 -20.38 -39.90 10.17
N ARG A 39 -19.65 -39.71 11.29
CA ARG A 39 -19.01 -38.44 11.65
C ARG A 39 -17.97 -38.01 10.63
N GLU A 40 -17.15 -38.95 10.17
CA GLU A 40 -16.14 -38.70 9.12
C GLU A 40 -16.79 -38.27 7.79
N GLU A 41 -17.87 -38.91 7.40
CA GLU A 41 -18.63 -38.54 6.19
C GLU A 41 -19.31 -37.17 6.33
N GLU A 42 -19.92 -36.88 7.47
CA GLU A 42 -20.54 -35.59 7.78
C GLU A 42 -19.48 -34.47 7.78
N GLU A 43 -18.33 -34.70 8.39
CA GLU A 43 -17.20 -33.75 8.39
C GLU A 43 -16.65 -33.52 6.98
N LYS A 44 -16.47 -34.59 6.20
CA LYS A 44 -16.03 -34.51 4.79
C LYS A 44 -17.03 -33.74 3.94
N ALA A 45 -18.33 -33.99 4.13
CA ALA A 45 -19.39 -33.27 3.42
C ALA A 45 -19.39 -31.78 3.80
N ARG A 46 -19.26 -31.44 5.10
CA ARG A 46 -19.15 -30.05 5.59
C ARG A 46 -17.94 -29.35 4.99
N ARG A 47 -16.76 -29.99 4.99
CA ARG A 47 -15.53 -29.45 4.43
C ARG A 47 -15.62 -29.22 2.91
N THR A 48 -16.29 -30.14 2.21
CA THR A 48 -16.53 -30.02 0.76
C THR A 48 -17.41 -28.84 0.46
N GLU A 49 -18.50 -28.64 1.22
CA GLU A 49 -19.43 -27.53 1.07
C GLU A 49 -18.77 -26.19 1.42
N GLU A 50 -17.94 -26.16 2.47
CA GLU A 50 -17.18 -24.96 2.83
C GLU A 50 -16.18 -24.57 1.71
N ASN A 51 -15.45 -25.54 1.16
CA ASN A 51 -14.53 -25.30 0.05
C ASN A 51 -15.27 -24.81 -1.21
N ARG A 52 -16.47 -25.34 -1.49
CA ARG A 52 -17.30 -24.87 -2.60
C ARG A 52 -17.69 -23.39 -2.42
N ARG A 53 -18.18 -23.03 -1.21
CA ARG A 53 -18.55 -21.64 -0.89
C ARG A 53 -17.37 -20.68 -0.98
N ARG A 54 -16.21 -21.09 -0.48
CA ARG A 54 -14.98 -20.29 -0.60
C ARG A 54 -14.61 -20.04 -2.06
N ARG A 55 -14.67 -21.09 -2.88
CA ARG A 55 -14.36 -20.97 -4.31
C ARG A 55 -15.34 -20.03 -5.02
N GLU A 56 -16.64 -20.20 -4.77
CA GLU A 56 -17.67 -19.33 -5.34
C GLU A 56 -17.48 -17.85 -4.93
N ALA A 57 -17.13 -17.59 -3.67
CA ALA A 57 -16.83 -16.26 -3.20
C ALA A 57 -15.58 -15.66 -3.87
N HIS A 58 -14.52 -16.46 -4.04
CA HIS A 58 -13.32 -16.04 -4.76
C HIS A 58 -13.63 -15.73 -6.22
N ASP A 59 -14.28 -16.64 -6.93
CA ASP A 59 -14.61 -16.52 -8.35
C ASP A 59 -15.51 -15.29 -8.61
N ALA A 60 -16.48 -15.02 -7.74
CA ALA A 60 -17.35 -13.86 -7.85
C ALA A 60 -16.58 -12.52 -7.79
N VAL A 61 -15.55 -12.41 -6.94
CA VAL A 61 -14.69 -11.21 -6.91
C VAL A 61 -13.82 -11.16 -8.15
N MET A 62 -13.21 -12.29 -8.57
CA MET A 62 -12.39 -12.36 -9.78
C MET A 62 -13.16 -11.91 -11.01
N ASP A 63 -14.39 -12.39 -11.19
CA ASP A 63 -15.26 -11.99 -12.31
C ASP A 63 -15.59 -10.48 -12.26
N SER A 64 -15.69 -9.90 -11.07
CA SER A 64 -16.02 -8.46 -10.89
C SER A 64 -14.86 -7.51 -11.20
N ILE A 65 -13.63 -8.00 -11.21
CA ILE A 65 -12.42 -7.19 -11.44
C ILE A 65 -11.80 -7.40 -12.83
N ILE A 66 -12.37 -8.30 -13.63
CA ILE A 66 -12.02 -8.46 -15.03
C ILE A 66 -13.05 -7.69 -15.86
N GLU A 67 -12.60 -6.73 -16.64
CA GLU A 67 -13.47 -5.91 -17.48
C GLU A 67 -12.87 -5.76 -18.87
N TYR A 68 -13.75 -5.71 -19.89
CA TYR A 68 -13.32 -5.40 -21.26
C TYR A 68 -12.94 -3.92 -21.38
N ASP A 69 -11.70 -3.65 -21.73
CA ASP A 69 -11.22 -2.29 -21.98
C ASP A 69 -11.30 -2.00 -23.49
N PRO A 70 -12.16 -1.04 -23.91
CA PRO A 70 -12.36 -0.72 -25.32
C PRO A 70 -11.14 -0.05 -25.98
N LYS A 71 -10.22 0.53 -25.21
CA LYS A 71 -9.03 1.20 -25.74
C LYS A 71 -7.94 0.21 -26.16
N VAL A 72 -7.77 -0.86 -25.40
CA VAL A 72 -6.79 -1.91 -25.67
C VAL A 72 -7.42 -3.17 -26.26
N GLU A 73 -8.75 -3.18 -26.46
CA GLU A 73 -9.56 -4.23 -27.11
C GLU A 73 -9.38 -5.62 -26.50
N ARG A 74 -9.27 -5.70 -25.16
CA ARG A 74 -9.13 -6.97 -24.43
C ARG A 74 -9.67 -6.87 -23.01
N ASP A 75 -9.90 -8.03 -22.40
CA ASP A 75 -10.18 -8.14 -20.99
C ASP A 75 -8.91 -7.83 -20.17
N VAL A 76 -9.07 -7.02 -19.14
CA VAL A 76 -7.98 -6.58 -18.24
C VAL A 76 -8.38 -6.73 -16.79
N TYR A 77 -7.42 -7.01 -15.94
CA TYR A 77 -7.62 -6.86 -14.51
C TYR A 77 -7.64 -5.37 -14.14
N THR A 78 -8.74 -4.93 -13.60
CA THR A 78 -8.92 -3.53 -13.17
C THR A 78 -8.46 -3.30 -11.74
N ARG A 79 -8.23 -4.38 -10.97
CA ARG A 79 -7.81 -4.35 -9.57
C ARG A 79 -6.78 -5.46 -9.27
N PHE A 80 -6.22 -5.40 -8.08
CA PHE A 80 -5.34 -6.43 -7.52
C PHE A 80 -6.03 -7.80 -7.46
N PHE A 81 -5.32 -8.87 -7.84
CA PHE A 81 -5.91 -10.21 -8.02
C PHE A 81 -5.08 -11.36 -7.42
N LEU A 82 -4.03 -11.07 -6.64
CA LEU A 82 -3.09 -12.09 -6.15
C LEU A 82 -3.39 -12.56 -4.72
N ARG A 83 -4.66 -12.57 -4.31
CA ARG A 83 -5.09 -13.05 -2.99
C ARG A 83 -6.30 -13.97 -3.10
N ASP A 84 -6.52 -14.76 -2.07
CA ASP A 84 -7.75 -15.55 -1.92
C ASP A 84 -8.87 -14.65 -1.40
N PHE A 85 -9.77 -14.26 -2.29
CA PHE A 85 -10.89 -13.38 -1.98
C PHE A 85 -12.02 -14.04 -1.18
N SER A 86 -11.92 -15.33 -0.90
CA SER A 86 -12.82 -15.97 0.08
C SER A 86 -12.56 -15.53 1.51
N VAL A 87 -11.36 -14.98 1.77
CA VAL A 87 -10.90 -14.52 3.10
C VAL A 87 -10.30 -13.13 3.09
N PHE A 88 -10.02 -12.57 1.91
CA PHE A 88 -9.43 -11.23 1.75
C PHE A 88 -10.46 -10.26 1.19
N ASP A 89 -10.75 -9.19 1.93
CA ASP A 89 -11.60 -8.10 1.42
C ASP A 89 -10.77 -7.12 0.60
N ILE A 90 -11.01 -7.10 -0.70
CA ILE A 90 -10.34 -6.21 -1.66
C ILE A 90 -10.61 -4.72 -1.38
N ASN A 91 -11.64 -4.37 -0.61
CA ASN A 91 -12.01 -2.98 -0.29
C ASN A 91 -11.49 -2.54 1.08
N GLU A 92 -10.96 -3.46 1.87
CA GLU A 92 -10.47 -3.14 3.21
C GLU A 92 -9.29 -2.16 3.14
N GLU A 93 -9.38 -1.07 3.91
CA GLU A 93 -8.30 -0.11 4.05
C GLU A 93 -7.25 -0.63 5.03
N SER A 94 -5.97 -0.37 4.75
CA SER A 94 -4.88 -0.72 5.65
C SER A 94 -5.06 -0.02 6.99
N SER A 95 -5.13 -0.81 8.05
CA SER A 95 -5.18 -0.32 9.42
C SER A 95 -3.80 -0.04 10.04
N VAL A 96 -2.75 -0.31 9.28
CA VAL A 96 -1.37 -0.11 9.71
C VAL A 96 -1.08 1.39 9.79
N PRO A 97 -0.79 1.93 11.00
CA PRO A 97 -0.51 3.35 11.16
C PRO A 97 0.89 3.72 10.67
N PRO A 98 1.16 5.00 10.38
CA PRO A 98 2.51 5.52 10.25
C PRO A 98 3.25 5.49 11.59
N MET A 99 4.57 5.64 11.56
CA MET A 99 5.41 5.79 12.75
C MET A 99 5.34 4.63 13.75
N ARG A 100 5.10 3.41 13.31
CA ARG A 100 4.95 2.22 14.18
C ARG A 100 6.16 1.96 15.08
N TYR A 101 7.35 2.32 14.64
CA TYR A 101 8.60 1.98 15.27
C TYR A 101 9.41 3.20 15.71
N THR A 102 8.77 4.37 15.85
CA THR A 102 9.46 5.62 16.24
C THR A 102 10.08 5.54 17.62
N ASP A 103 9.37 4.96 18.60
CA ASP A 103 9.78 4.88 19.99
C ASP A 103 10.42 3.53 20.35
N SER A 104 10.59 2.66 19.37
CA SER A 104 11.15 1.33 19.60
C SER A 104 12.67 1.38 19.65
N ILE A 105 13.24 0.80 20.71
CA ILE A 105 14.69 0.54 20.79
C ILE A 105 14.95 -0.71 19.97
N TYR A 106 15.04 -0.54 18.65
CA TYR A 106 15.45 -1.63 17.78
C TYR A 106 16.97 -1.76 17.83
N GLN A 107 17.42 -2.92 18.25
CA GLN A 107 18.81 -3.34 18.08
C GLN A 107 19.10 -3.51 16.58
N ASP A 108 20.36 -3.56 16.22
CA ASP A 108 20.85 -3.61 14.82
C ASP A 108 20.34 -4.82 13.98
N GLU A 109 19.52 -5.67 14.56
CA GLU A 109 18.95 -6.88 13.94
C GLU A 109 17.80 -6.60 12.94
N PHE A 110 17.21 -5.40 12.99
CA PHE A 110 16.13 -5.04 12.06
C PHE A 110 16.72 -4.26 10.88
N GLY A 111 16.61 -4.85 9.69
CA GLY A 111 16.99 -4.21 8.44
C GLY A 111 16.13 -3.00 8.13
N LEU A 112 16.65 -2.15 7.25
CA LEU A 112 15.85 -1.13 6.58
C LEU A 112 15.18 -1.78 5.38
N GLU A 113 13.90 -1.46 5.15
CA GLU A 113 13.14 -1.97 4.02
C GLU A 113 13.25 -1.03 2.83
N ASP A 114 13.14 -1.59 1.63
CA ASP A 114 13.01 -0.78 0.43
C ASP A 114 11.60 -0.19 0.32
N SER A 115 11.49 0.93 -0.36
CA SER A 115 10.25 1.70 -0.47
C SER A 115 10.08 2.34 -1.83
N ALA A 116 8.90 2.89 -2.08
CA ALA A 116 8.66 3.79 -3.21
C ALA A 116 7.87 5.03 -2.81
N ASN A 117 8.28 6.20 -3.32
CA ASN A 117 7.50 7.42 -3.26
C ASN A 117 6.77 7.63 -4.58
N ILE A 118 5.45 7.69 -4.56
CA ILE A 118 4.66 8.10 -5.73
C ILE A 118 4.69 9.62 -5.81
N LEU A 119 5.32 10.14 -6.83
CA LEU A 119 5.55 11.58 -7.01
C LEU A 119 4.32 12.27 -7.61
N SER A 120 3.78 11.71 -8.69
CA SER A 120 2.62 12.25 -9.37
C SER A 120 1.82 11.17 -10.10
N VAL A 121 0.53 11.47 -10.31
CA VAL A 121 -0.34 10.77 -11.23
C VAL A 121 -0.94 11.83 -12.15
N SER A 122 -0.66 11.73 -13.44
CA SER A 122 -1.07 12.71 -14.47
C SER A 122 -1.83 12.06 -15.61
N ILE A 123 -2.72 12.82 -16.22
CA ILE A 123 -3.42 12.41 -17.44
C ILE A 123 -2.67 12.99 -18.63
N VAL A 124 -1.86 12.16 -19.30
CA VAL A 124 -1.02 12.60 -20.41
C VAL A 124 -1.78 12.69 -21.73
N SER A 125 -2.86 11.90 -21.88
CA SER A 125 -3.77 12.05 -23.00
C SER A 125 -5.22 11.79 -22.60
N SER A 126 -6.15 12.41 -23.31
CA SER A 126 -7.59 12.27 -23.13
C SER A 126 -8.30 12.20 -24.49
N ASP A 127 -9.04 11.12 -24.72
CA ASP A 127 -9.79 10.92 -25.96
C ASP A 127 -11.04 11.82 -26.03
N VAL A 128 -11.42 12.45 -24.89
CA VAL A 128 -12.53 13.42 -24.78
C VAL A 128 -12.04 14.86 -24.72
N GLY A 129 -10.72 15.07 -24.81
CA GLY A 129 -10.11 16.41 -24.72
C GLY A 129 -10.00 16.93 -23.29
N PHE A 130 -9.67 18.21 -23.15
CA PHE A 130 -9.54 18.94 -21.88
C PHE A 130 -10.29 20.28 -21.96
N PRO A 131 -10.76 20.86 -20.83
CA PRO A 131 -10.63 20.33 -19.46
C PRO A 131 -11.62 19.20 -19.15
N VAL A 132 -11.28 18.33 -18.20
CA VAL A 132 -12.16 17.26 -17.70
C VAL A 132 -12.36 17.36 -16.19
N ASN A 133 -13.53 17.02 -15.69
CA ASN A 133 -13.82 16.93 -14.27
C ASN A 133 -13.70 15.48 -13.83
N VAL A 134 -12.62 15.16 -13.10
CA VAL A 134 -12.25 13.78 -12.73
C VAL A 134 -12.51 13.52 -11.26
N TYR A 135 -13.07 12.36 -10.95
CA TYR A 135 -13.25 11.82 -9.60
C TYR A 135 -12.97 10.32 -9.59
N GLY A 136 -12.95 9.72 -8.41
CA GLY A 136 -12.64 8.30 -8.24
C GLY A 136 -11.46 8.10 -7.30
N ARG A 137 -10.68 7.06 -7.51
CA ARG A 137 -9.62 6.66 -6.60
C ARG A 137 -8.36 6.18 -7.31
N VAL A 138 -7.22 6.43 -6.65
CA VAL A 138 -5.94 5.77 -6.91
C VAL A 138 -5.48 5.16 -5.59
N ILE A 139 -5.26 3.86 -5.58
CA ILE A 139 -4.93 3.06 -4.40
C ILE A 139 -3.57 2.43 -4.60
N ALA A 140 -2.70 2.51 -3.59
CA ALA A 140 -1.51 1.68 -3.49
C ALA A 140 -1.78 0.46 -2.60
N ARG A 141 -1.14 -0.67 -2.94
CA ARG A 141 -1.09 -1.88 -2.11
C ARG A 141 0.33 -2.35 -2.04
N ASP A 142 0.84 -2.49 -0.85
CA ASP A 142 2.22 -2.88 -0.59
C ASP A 142 2.34 -4.23 0.12
N SER A 143 3.58 -4.65 0.32
CA SER A 143 3.90 -5.96 0.87
C SER A 143 3.53 -6.17 2.35
N ILE A 144 3.09 -5.13 3.07
CA ILE A 144 2.71 -5.27 4.49
C ILE A 144 1.42 -6.09 4.61
N ASP A 145 0.34 -5.65 3.96
CA ASP A 145 -0.98 -6.29 4.11
C ASP A 145 -1.78 -6.38 2.80
N TYR A 146 -1.30 -5.76 1.72
CA TYR A 146 -1.97 -5.63 0.41
C TYR A 146 -3.35 -4.97 0.47
N LYS A 147 -3.70 -4.31 1.60
CA LYS A 147 -4.95 -3.56 1.75
C LYS A 147 -4.86 -2.19 1.09
N CYS A 148 -5.99 -1.49 1.02
CA CYS A 148 -6.07 -0.20 0.35
C CYS A 148 -5.30 0.89 1.10
N ILE A 149 -4.41 1.60 0.41
CA ILE A 149 -3.78 2.85 0.85
C ILE A 149 -4.13 3.90 -0.19
N TYR A 150 -4.99 4.84 0.15
CA TYR A 150 -5.43 5.85 -0.80
C TYR A 150 -4.32 6.87 -1.09
N LEU A 151 -4.04 7.07 -2.37
CA LEU A 151 -3.18 8.14 -2.89
C LEU A 151 -4.03 9.33 -3.36
N PHE A 152 -5.18 9.02 -3.95
CA PHE A 152 -6.20 9.97 -4.40
C PHE A 152 -7.58 9.36 -4.15
N HIS A 153 -8.48 10.13 -3.55
CA HIS A 153 -9.86 9.72 -3.35
C HIS A 153 -10.76 10.94 -3.36
N ARG A 154 -11.58 11.06 -4.40
CA ARG A 154 -12.57 12.12 -4.53
C ARG A 154 -13.91 11.56 -4.95
N ASN A 155 -14.96 12.10 -4.33
CA ASN A 155 -16.32 11.80 -4.71
C ASN A 155 -16.75 12.64 -5.94
N ARG A 156 -17.86 12.25 -6.56
CA ARG A 156 -18.43 12.93 -7.72
C ARG A 156 -18.62 14.44 -7.51
N ASP A 157 -19.08 14.83 -6.33
CA ASP A 157 -19.38 16.24 -6.00
C ASP A 157 -18.11 17.06 -5.67
N ASP A 158 -17.01 16.37 -5.36
CA ASP A 158 -15.68 16.98 -5.12
C ASP A 158 -14.71 16.62 -6.26
N CYS A 159 -15.19 16.56 -7.50
CA CYS A 159 -14.36 16.25 -8.64
C CYS A 159 -13.26 17.31 -8.85
N GLN A 160 -12.09 16.85 -9.28
CA GLN A 160 -10.99 17.74 -9.66
C GLN A 160 -11.09 18.12 -11.14
N ARG A 161 -11.07 19.41 -11.43
CA ARG A 161 -10.94 19.89 -12.81
C ARG A 161 -9.48 19.75 -13.25
N LEU A 162 -9.25 19.02 -14.33
CA LEU A 162 -7.94 18.84 -14.95
C LEU A 162 -7.89 19.55 -16.29
N ASN A 163 -6.87 20.38 -16.46
CA ASN A 163 -6.47 20.92 -17.74
C ASN A 163 -5.46 19.97 -18.41
N LYS A 164 -5.07 20.26 -19.63
CA LYS A 164 -3.98 19.55 -20.30
C LYS A 164 -2.73 19.60 -19.42
N ASP A 165 -2.03 18.48 -19.33
CA ASP A 165 -0.85 18.26 -18.47
C ASP A 165 -1.13 18.41 -16.96
N GLY A 166 -2.41 18.37 -16.56
CA GLY A 166 -2.83 18.43 -15.17
C GLY A 166 -2.51 17.15 -14.39
N MET A 167 -2.06 17.32 -13.15
CA MET A 167 -1.79 16.23 -12.21
C MET A 167 -2.92 16.09 -11.19
N LEU A 168 -3.18 14.87 -10.74
CA LEU A 168 -4.06 14.65 -9.61
C LEU A 168 -3.44 15.20 -8.33
N ILE A 169 -4.26 15.86 -7.51
CA ILE A 169 -3.85 16.33 -6.19
C ILE A 169 -3.86 15.10 -5.24
N LEU A 170 -2.69 14.50 -5.07
CA LEU A 170 -2.55 13.34 -4.21
C LEU A 170 -2.61 13.75 -2.74
N THR A 171 -3.44 13.02 -1.96
CA THR A 171 -3.64 13.25 -0.52
C THR A 171 -3.08 12.13 0.37
N GLY A 172 -2.39 11.19 -0.22
CA GLY A 172 -1.72 10.06 0.42
C GLY A 172 -0.34 9.81 -0.15
N PRO A 173 0.31 8.75 0.31
CA PRO A 173 -0.16 7.71 1.21
C PRO A 173 -0.29 8.18 2.68
N SER A 174 -1.04 7.42 3.48
CA SER A 174 -1.16 7.65 4.93
C SER A 174 0.07 7.18 5.73
N ARG A 175 0.87 6.29 5.16
CA ARG A 175 2.15 5.78 5.67
C ARG A 175 3.13 5.51 4.54
N GLY A 176 4.39 5.25 4.85
CA GLY A 176 5.39 4.80 3.88
C GLY A 176 4.97 3.47 3.23
N LEU A 177 5.22 3.35 1.94
CA LEU A 177 4.95 2.14 1.16
C LEU A 177 6.16 1.22 1.20
N VAL A 178 5.99 -0.04 1.62
CA VAL A 178 7.06 -1.03 1.69
C VAL A 178 7.14 -1.82 0.38
N LEU A 179 8.33 -1.88 -0.21
CA LEU A 179 8.60 -2.52 -1.49
C LEU A 179 9.51 -3.74 -1.31
N VAL A 180 8.94 -4.87 -0.87
CA VAL A 180 9.70 -6.14 -0.82
C VAL A 180 9.72 -6.78 -2.20
N ASP A 181 8.55 -7.10 -2.75
CA ASP A 181 8.40 -7.68 -4.09
C ASP A 181 7.74 -6.67 -5.04
N PHE A 182 6.50 -6.31 -4.76
CA PHE A 182 5.70 -5.43 -5.60
C PHE A 182 4.91 -4.40 -4.80
N ILE A 183 4.75 -3.22 -5.37
CA ILE A 183 3.65 -2.31 -5.04
C ILE A 183 2.68 -2.31 -6.22
N TYR A 184 1.40 -2.52 -5.94
CA TYR A 184 0.33 -2.45 -6.93
C TYR A 184 -0.40 -1.12 -6.81
N LEU A 185 -0.65 -0.48 -7.95
CA LEU A 185 -1.40 0.77 -8.03
C LEU A 185 -2.67 0.51 -8.81
N GLU A 186 -3.82 0.59 -8.13
CA GLU A 186 -5.14 0.52 -8.74
C GLU A 186 -5.59 1.93 -9.12
N ILE A 187 -5.97 2.13 -10.36
CA ILE A 187 -6.53 3.38 -10.88
C ILE A 187 -7.98 3.11 -11.25
N ASP A 188 -8.91 3.89 -10.71
CA ASP A 188 -10.34 3.84 -11.04
C ASP A 188 -10.87 5.28 -11.04
N LEU A 189 -10.73 5.94 -12.19
CA LEU A 189 -11.12 7.32 -12.42
C LEU A 189 -12.30 7.40 -13.36
N LYS A 190 -13.20 8.34 -13.09
CA LYS A 190 -14.39 8.63 -13.89
C LYS A 190 -14.45 10.10 -14.26
N ILE A 191 -15.10 10.40 -15.37
CA ILE A 191 -15.46 11.76 -15.77
C ILE A 191 -16.84 12.05 -15.21
N ARG A 192 -16.96 13.17 -14.49
CA ARG A 192 -18.25 13.74 -14.14
C ARG A 192 -18.84 14.39 -15.37
N GLU A 193 -19.90 13.79 -15.90
CA GLU A 193 -20.68 14.37 -16.98
C GLU A 193 -21.69 15.39 -16.47
N GLU A 194 -21.99 16.39 -17.29
CA GLU A 194 -23.02 17.39 -16.98
C GLU A 194 -24.40 16.91 -17.44
N GLY A 195 -25.43 17.25 -16.66
CA GLY A 195 -26.82 16.95 -16.99
C GLY A 195 -27.24 15.54 -16.68
N VAL A 196 -27.99 14.89 -17.62
CA VAL A 196 -28.59 13.55 -17.45
C VAL A 196 -27.73 12.41 -17.97
N PHE A 197 -26.54 12.70 -18.48
CA PHE A 197 -25.66 11.66 -19.00
C PHE A 197 -24.98 10.90 -17.84
N PRO A 198 -24.86 9.57 -17.95
CA PRO A 198 -24.12 8.79 -16.96
C PRO A 198 -22.64 9.12 -17.02
N ASP A 199 -22.00 9.11 -15.84
CA ASP A 199 -20.56 9.29 -15.74
C ASP A 199 -19.83 8.12 -16.44
N ARG A 200 -18.76 8.43 -17.15
CA ARG A 200 -18.01 7.43 -17.92
C ARG A 200 -16.72 7.02 -17.22
N PRO A 201 -16.32 5.75 -17.27
CA PRO A 201 -14.96 5.35 -16.94
C PRO A 201 -13.96 6.15 -17.76
N PHE A 202 -12.92 6.70 -17.10
CA PHE A 202 -11.92 7.54 -17.74
C PHE A 202 -10.56 6.85 -17.82
N SER A 203 -10.09 6.36 -16.70
CA SER A 203 -8.87 5.55 -16.58
C SER A 203 -9.12 4.46 -15.56
N LYS A 204 -8.91 3.20 -15.94
CA LYS A 204 -9.18 2.08 -15.02
C LYS A 204 -8.21 0.95 -15.28
N GLY A 205 -7.50 0.48 -14.25
CA GLY A 205 -6.57 -0.63 -14.38
C GLY A 205 -5.56 -0.72 -13.27
N LEU A 206 -4.60 -1.60 -13.48
CA LEU A 206 -3.57 -1.98 -12.52
C LEU A 206 -2.19 -1.73 -13.10
N ILE A 207 -1.34 -1.04 -12.33
CA ILE A 207 0.10 -0.88 -12.57
C ILE A 207 0.84 -1.62 -11.46
N SER A 208 1.96 -2.26 -11.78
CA SER A 208 2.84 -2.90 -10.79
C SER A 208 4.25 -2.31 -10.82
N ILE A 209 4.78 -1.95 -9.65
CA ILE A 209 6.17 -1.54 -9.45
C ILE A 209 6.92 -2.77 -8.91
N ASP A 210 7.85 -3.31 -9.70
CA ASP A 210 8.63 -4.51 -9.35
C ASP A 210 9.91 -4.15 -8.60
N GLY A 211 9.91 -4.30 -7.27
CA GLY A 211 11.04 -4.02 -6.40
C GLY A 211 12.25 -4.93 -6.65
N ARG A 212 12.04 -6.17 -7.11
CA ARG A 212 13.11 -7.15 -7.34
C ARG A 212 14.05 -6.74 -8.46
N VAL A 213 13.54 -5.99 -9.43
CA VAL A 213 14.34 -5.46 -10.55
C VAL A 213 14.99 -4.14 -10.15
N LEU A 214 14.24 -3.28 -9.45
CA LEU A 214 14.63 -1.91 -9.12
C LEU A 214 15.64 -1.83 -7.96
N SER A 215 15.63 -2.78 -7.03
CA SER A 215 16.56 -2.84 -5.89
C SER A 215 18.04 -3.03 -6.27
N ARG A 216 18.33 -3.27 -7.54
CA ARG A 216 19.72 -3.40 -8.04
C ARG A 216 20.37 -2.08 -8.39
N GLU A 217 19.60 -1.00 -8.48
CA GLU A 217 20.11 0.32 -8.84
C GLU A 217 20.39 1.13 -7.57
N LYS A 218 21.63 1.60 -7.43
CA LYS A 218 22.09 2.35 -6.24
C LYS A 218 21.63 3.81 -6.22
N ASP A 219 21.20 4.35 -7.34
CA ASP A 219 20.78 5.74 -7.43
C ASP A 219 19.26 5.87 -7.32
N VAL A 220 18.81 6.93 -6.65
CA VAL A 220 17.41 7.30 -6.60
C VAL A 220 17.02 7.90 -7.94
N VAL A 221 16.42 7.10 -8.80
CA VAL A 221 16.02 7.49 -10.16
C VAL A 221 14.52 7.69 -10.22
N VAL A 222 14.08 8.78 -10.85
CA VAL A 222 12.66 8.98 -11.18
C VAL A 222 12.29 8.08 -12.36
N ARG A 223 11.24 7.31 -12.18
CA ARG A 223 10.67 6.41 -13.19
C ARG A 223 9.24 6.77 -13.47
N SER A 224 8.74 6.33 -14.59
CA SER A 224 7.33 6.43 -14.92
C SER A 224 6.80 5.12 -15.52
N GLU A 225 5.54 4.83 -15.16
CA GLU A 225 4.75 3.78 -15.76
C GLU A 225 3.48 4.39 -16.33
N THR A 226 3.02 3.87 -17.46
CA THR A 226 1.82 4.36 -18.14
C THR A 226 0.73 3.31 -18.18
N LEU A 227 -0.51 3.76 -18.02
CA LEU A 227 -1.73 2.97 -18.20
C LEU A 227 -2.55 3.58 -19.32
N GLU A 228 -2.58 2.91 -20.45
CA GLU A 228 -3.54 3.17 -21.51
C GLU A 228 -4.83 2.42 -21.22
N SER A 229 -5.91 3.13 -20.96
CA SER A 229 -7.19 2.51 -20.59
C SER A 229 -8.37 3.42 -20.84
N TRP A 230 -9.49 2.83 -21.21
CA TRP A 230 -10.77 3.48 -21.48
C TRP A 230 -10.66 4.73 -22.36
N LEU A 231 -10.65 5.91 -21.77
CA LEU A 231 -10.69 7.21 -22.47
C LEU A 231 -9.44 8.05 -22.24
N SER A 232 -8.38 7.47 -21.65
CA SER A 232 -7.19 8.24 -21.29
C SER A 232 -5.90 7.40 -21.34
N THR A 233 -4.79 8.10 -21.24
CA THR A 233 -3.50 7.54 -20.86
C THR A 233 -3.07 8.22 -19.57
N THR A 234 -2.89 7.46 -18.53
CA THR A 234 -2.44 7.93 -17.21
C THR A 234 -0.96 7.57 -17.03
N GLU A 235 -0.16 8.53 -16.58
CA GLU A 235 1.23 8.32 -16.21
C GLU A 235 1.37 8.40 -14.69
N VAL A 236 2.07 7.44 -14.10
CA VAL A 236 2.48 7.45 -12.69
C VAL A 236 3.97 7.63 -12.63
N ARG A 237 4.44 8.71 -11.98
CA ARG A 237 5.86 8.94 -11.71
C ARG A 237 6.18 8.56 -10.26
N PHE A 238 7.27 7.86 -10.06
CA PHE A 238 7.69 7.39 -8.75
C PHE A 238 9.21 7.30 -8.64
N THR A 239 9.70 7.22 -7.40
CA THR A 239 11.09 6.86 -7.09
C THR A 239 11.11 5.65 -6.19
N THR A 240 12.11 4.79 -6.36
CA THR A 240 12.44 3.74 -5.39
C THR A 240 13.50 4.25 -4.42
N VAL A 241 13.36 3.86 -3.17
CA VAL A 241 14.26 4.26 -2.07
C VAL A 241 14.75 2.99 -1.39
N LEU A 242 16.04 2.70 -1.54
CA LEU A 242 16.67 1.56 -0.90
C LEU A 242 16.98 1.86 0.56
N ASN A 243 16.80 0.86 1.44
CA ASN A 243 17.09 0.97 2.85
C ASN A 243 16.44 2.22 3.48
N ALA A 244 15.14 2.34 3.30
CA ALA A 244 14.38 3.53 3.64
C ALA A 244 13.93 3.57 5.10
N VAL A 245 13.76 4.79 5.59
CA VAL A 245 12.99 5.13 6.79
C VAL A 245 11.76 5.94 6.39
N GLU A 246 10.71 5.82 7.17
CA GLU A 246 9.52 6.64 7.05
C GLU A 246 9.77 7.99 7.71
N CYS A 247 9.37 9.05 7.04
CA CYS A 247 9.43 10.43 7.47
C CYS A 247 8.02 11.01 7.48
N THR A 248 7.47 11.22 8.67
CA THR A 248 6.21 11.96 8.84
C THR A 248 6.52 13.38 9.29
N PHE A 249 5.76 14.35 8.79
CA PHE A 249 6.01 15.76 9.08
C PHE A 249 4.74 16.56 9.33
N GLU A 250 4.87 17.55 10.20
CA GLU A 250 3.88 18.57 10.53
C GLU A 250 4.49 19.96 10.36
N ILE A 251 3.73 20.88 9.78
CA ILE A 251 4.15 22.28 9.62
C ILE A 251 3.10 23.17 10.28
N LYS A 252 3.56 24.03 11.16
CA LYS A 252 2.70 24.99 11.86
C LYS A 252 3.19 26.42 11.62
N LEU A 253 2.28 27.30 11.22
CA LEU A 253 2.49 28.74 11.24
C LEU A 253 2.35 29.24 12.69
N ILE A 254 3.44 29.71 13.29
CA ILE A 254 3.48 30.20 14.68
C ILE A 254 3.01 31.64 14.77
N GLU A 255 3.44 32.46 13.82
CA GLU A 255 3.17 33.90 13.77
C GLU A 255 2.97 34.33 12.31
N GLY A 256 2.04 35.28 12.08
CA GLY A 256 1.89 35.97 10.83
C GLY A 256 0.93 35.31 9.85
N LEU A 257 1.22 35.45 8.56
CA LEU A 257 0.39 35.05 7.44
C LEU A 257 1.19 34.22 6.45
N PHE A 258 0.57 33.15 5.94
CA PHE A 258 1.12 32.33 4.88
C PHE A 258 0.19 32.31 3.66
N LYS A 259 0.73 32.77 2.53
CA LYS A 259 0.13 32.69 1.20
C LYS A 259 1.22 32.28 0.22
N GLY A 260 1.14 31.08 -0.36
CA GLY A 260 2.16 30.58 -1.26
C GLY A 260 2.15 29.06 -1.33
N ASN A 261 3.30 28.47 -1.54
CA ASN A 261 3.42 27.02 -1.63
C ASN A 261 4.53 26.45 -0.72
N ILE A 262 4.35 25.21 -0.36
CA ILE A 262 5.35 24.39 0.34
C ILE A 262 5.59 23.15 -0.49
N THR A 263 6.86 22.89 -0.76
CA THR A 263 7.30 21.68 -1.43
C THR A 263 8.25 20.90 -0.52
N ILE A 264 8.24 19.59 -0.69
CA ILE A 264 9.16 18.65 -0.05
C ILE A 264 9.88 17.86 -1.14
N GLY A 265 11.16 17.58 -0.92
CA GLY A 265 11.92 16.75 -1.83
C GLY A 265 13.14 16.12 -1.15
N ILE A 266 13.80 15.25 -1.88
CA ILE A 266 15.01 14.58 -1.46
C ILE A 266 16.20 15.35 -1.99
N ALA A 267 17.15 15.70 -1.14
CA ALA A 267 18.39 16.37 -1.49
C ALA A 267 19.60 15.46 -1.26
N ASP A 268 20.64 15.67 -2.06
CA ASP A 268 21.93 15.00 -1.85
C ASP A 268 22.68 15.55 -0.62
N LYS A 269 23.81 14.92 -0.26
CA LYS A 269 24.68 15.38 0.85
C LYS A 269 25.22 16.80 0.65
N ALA A 270 25.28 17.30 -0.58
CA ALA A 270 25.64 18.68 -0.90
C ALA A 270 24.44 19.65 -0.74
N ARG A 271 23.31 19.16 -0.22
CA ARG A 271 22.04 19.89 -0.05
C ARG A 271 21.46 20.42 -1.36
N LYS A 272 21.78 19.77 -2.47
CA LYS A 272 21.19 20.07 -3.76
C LYS A 272 19.89 19.30 -3.91
N LEU A 273 18.77 20.05 -3.95
CA LEU A 273 17.45 19.48 -4.16
C LEU A 273 17.31 18.98 -5.60
N ASP A 274 16.91 17.73 -5.73
CA ASP A 274 16.48 17.19 -7.01
C ASP A 274 15.07 17.67 -7.33
N ILE A 275 14.94 18.55 -8.30
CA ILE A 275 13.65 19.15 -8.68
C ILE A 275 12.66 18.10 -9.18
N GLU A 276 13.14 17.05 -9.85
CA GLU A 276 12.28 15.98 -10.38
C GLU A 276 11.63 15.15 -9.28
N GLN A 277 12.23 15.13 -8.08
CA GLN A 277 11.73 14.42 -6.89
C GLN A 277 10.94 15.34 -5.93
N THR A 278 10.61 16.54 -6.36
CA THR A 278 9.90 17.51 -5.52
C THR A 278 8.39 17.29 -5.59
N ILE A 279 7.74 17.31 -4.44
CA ILE A 279 6.29 17.15 -4.26
C ILE A 279 5.74 18.43 -3.64
N VAL A 280 4.64 18.97 -4.22
CA VAL A 280 3.89 20.08 -3.63
C VAL A 280 2.99 19.53 -2.53
N ILE A 281 3.26 19.93 -1.28
CA ILE A 281 2.49 19.48 -0.11
C ILE A 281 1.47 20.50 0.39
N HIS A 282 1.58 21.75 -0.03
CA HIS A 282 0.58 22.80 0.17
C HIS A 282 0.69 23.84 -0.93
N ASP A 283 -0.45 24.35 -1.39
CA ASP A 283 -0.56 25.47 -2.30
C ASP A 283 -1.79 26.31 -1.94
N SER A 284 -1.56 27.52 -1.45
CA SER A 284 -2.62 28.41 -0.98
C SER A 284 -3.66 28.78 -2.05
N THR A 285 -3.37 28.60 -3.34
CA THR A 285 -4.34 28.80 -4.42
C THR A 285 -5.45 27.74 -4.41
N ALA A 286 -5.13 26.52 -3.98
CA ALA A 286 -6.07 25.38 -3.91
C ALA A 286 -6.46 25.05 -2.46
N ASP A 287 -5.52 25.17 -1.51
CA ASP A 287 -5.68 24.69 -0.13
C ASP A 287 -6.06 25.83 0.85
N GLY A 288 -6.03 27.08 0.38
CA GLY A 288 -6.37 28.28 1.17
C GLY A 288 -5.17 28.96 1.85
N VAL A 289 -5.38 30.21 2.22
CA VAL A 289 -4.41 31.02 2.98
C VAL A 289 -4.48 30.65 4.46
N VAL A 290 -3.33 30.60 5.15
CA VAL A 290 -3.24 30.22 6.56
C VAL A 290 -2.87 31.43 7.42
N THR A 291 -3.58 31.61 8.54
CA THR A 291 -3.30 32.63 9.55
C THR A 291 -2.93 31.98 10.89
N SER A 292 -2.10 32.65 11.68
CA SER A 292 -1.71 32.16 13.00
C SER A 292 -2.80 32.30 14.07
N ASP A 293 -3.88 33.05 13.78
CA ASP A 293 -4.97 33.31 14.73
C ASP A 293 -5.88 32.11 14.97
N GLU A 294 -5.85 31.14 14.05
CA GLU A 294 -6.48 29.82 14.17
C GLU A 294 -5.53 28.82 14.84
N SER A 295 -5.66 27.54 14.56
CA SER A 295 -4.72 26.52 15.06
C SER A 295 -3.28 26.74 14.56
N GLY A 296 -3.12 27.49 13.47
CA GLY A 296 -1.87 27.70 12.74
C GLY A 296 -1.34 26.43 12.07
N LEU A 297 -2.03 25.29 12.22
CA LEU A 297 -1.65 24.04 11.56
C LEU A 297 -1.91 24.15 10.06
N ILE A 298 -0.87 23.96 9.26
CA ILE A 298 -0.99 23.98 7.80
C ILE A 298 -1.54 22.64 7.35
N LYS A 299 -2.70 22.68 6.67
CA LYS A 299 -3.26 21.46 6.07
C LYS A 299 -2.37 21.03 4.90
N LEU A 300 -1.67 19.92 5.08
CA LEU A 300 -0.82 19.34 4.06
C LEU A 300 -1.62 18.35 3.21
N ARG A 301 -1.36 18.33 1.91
CA ARG A 301 -1.89 17.33 0.97
C ARG A 301 -1.35 15.95 1.29
N ARG A 302 -0.10 15.89 1.72
CA ARG A 302 0.62 14.69 2.14
C ARG A 302 1.48 15.02 3.35
N SER A 303 1.57 14.11 4.30
CA SER A 303 2.38 14.26 5.51
C SER A 303 3.43 13.16 5.70
N VAL A 304 3.61 12.29 4.68
CA VAL A 304 4.54 11.14 4.73
C VAL A 304 5.33 11.04 3.44
N ILE A 305 6.63 10.81 3.57
CA ILE A 305 7.51 10.33 2.49
C ILE A 305 8.47 9.28 3.07
N THR A 306 9.19 8.60 2.20
CA THR A 306 10.26 7.68 2.58
C THR A 306 11.60 8.16 2.05
N ILE A 307 12.67 7.92 2.80
CA ILE A 307 14.01 8.39 2.45
C ILE A 307 15.07 7.42 2.97
N CYS A 308 16.18 7.29 2.24
CA CYS A 308 17.36 6.57 2.74
C CYS A 308 18.17 7.44 3.70
N LEU A 309 18.92 6.80 4.60
CA LEU A 309 19.75 7.48 5.62
C LEU A 309 20.90 8.33 5.03
N GLU A 310 21.16 8.18 3.73
CA GLU A 310 22.27 8.86 3.04
C GLU A 310 21.87 10.18 2.36
N ARG A 311 20.59 10.54 2.39
CA ARG A 311 20.03 11.73 1.75
C ARG A 311 19.39 12.62 2.80
N ASN A 312 19.06 13.86 2.47
CA ASN A 312 18.35 14.78 3.35
C ASN A 312 16.94 15.05 2.83
N VAL A 313 15.98 15.19 3.74
CA VAL A 313 14.67 15.76 3.42
C VAL A 313 14.81 17.26 3.40
N MET A 314 14.37 17.90 2.34
CA MET A 314 14.39 19.35 2.20
C MET A 314 13.00 19.89 1.97
N PHE A 315 12.58 20.81 2.83
CA PHE A 315 11.38 21.63 2.63
C PHE A 315 11.77 22.95 2.03
N ARG A 316 10.98 23.39 1.04
CA ARG A 316 11.07 24.75 0.49
C ARG A 316 9.74 25.44 0.69
N ILE A 317 9.77 26.61 1.31
CA ILE A 317 8.63 27.50 1.48
C ILE A 317 8.81 28.71 0.57
N ASN A 318 7.80 29.02 -0.22
CA ASN A 318 7.62 30.28 -0.88
C ASN A 318 6.42 31.00 -0.23
N ASN A 319 6.66 32.14 0.42
CA ASN A 319 5.62 32.94 1.04
C ASN A 319 5.51 34.31 0.35
N GLU A 320 4.35 34.58 -0.22
CA GLU A 320 4.00 35.81 -0.95
C GLU A 320 3.04 36.70 -0.14
N ALA A 321 2.96 36.49 1.17
CA ALA A 321 2.08 37.22 2.03
C ALA A 321 2.56 38.67 2.24
N ALA A 322 1.60 39.59 2.47
CA ALA A 322 1.85 41.00 2.75
C ALA A 322 2.67 41.74 1.67
N GLY A 323 2.64 41.29 0.41
CA GLY A 323 3.37 41.95 -0.70
C GLY A 323 4.88 41.67 -0.70
N VAL A 324 5.37 40.76 0.14
CA VAL A 324 6.77 40.36 0.20
C VAL A 324 6.87 38.93 -0.29
N CYS A 325 7.59 38.72 -1.38
CA CYS A 325 7.93 37.35 -1.84
C CYS A 325 9.22 36.93 -1.15
N ALA A 326 9.18 35.83 -0.42
CA ALA A 326 10.31 35.27 0.26
C ALA A 326 10.37 33.74 0.06
N GLU A 327 11.57 33.23 -0.15
CA GLU A 327 11.84 31.78 -0.20
C GLU A 327 12.79 31.39 0.95
N ARG A 328 12.51 30.25 1.56
CA ARG A 328 13.37 29.62 2.58
C ARG A 328 13.35 28.12 2.39
N THR A 329 14.44 27.50 2.77
CA THR A 329 14.62 26.05 2.86
C THR A 329 14.90 25.63 4.29
N SER A 330 14.44 24.45 4.66
CA SER A 330 14.73 23.75 5.91
C SER A 330 15.10 22.32 5.54
N ASP A 331 16.19 21.78 6.07
CA ASP A 331 16.65 20.44 5.77
C ASP A 331 16.85 19.60 7.03
N PHE A 332 16.50 18.32 6.91
CA PHE A 332 16.57 17.36 8.00
C PHE A 332 17.36 16.13 7.56
N THR A 333 18.27 15.69 8.42
CA THR A 333 19.05 14.47 8.19
C THR A 333 18.31 13.28 8.82
N PRO A 334 17.98 12.24 8.03
CA PRO A 334 17.24 11.10 8.54
C PRO A 334 18.01 10.33 9.59
N CYS A 335 17.26 9.79 10.56
CA CYS A 335 17.72 8.78 11.50
C CYS A 335 16.74 7.59 11.51
N ARG A 336 17.13 6.48 12.12
CA ARG A 336 16.30 5.26 12.16
C ARG A 336 15.00 5.47 12.91
N THR A 337 15.06 6.22 14.01
CA THR A 337 13.92 6.55 14.89
C THR A 337 14.16 7.91 15.52
N GLY A 338 13.08 8.57 15.96
CA GLY A 338 13.20 9.85 16.68
C GLY A 338 12.45 10.98 16.01
N ALA A 339 12.70 12.21 16.44
CA ALA A 339 12.06 13.40 15.92
C ALA A 339 13.00 14.61 15.94
N ASP A 340 12.87 15.47 14.93
CA ASP A 340 13.58 16.74 14.81
C ASP A 340 12.58 17.88 14.67
N GLU A 341 12.96 19.06 15.15
CA GLU A 341 12.16 20.28 15.05
C GLU A 341 13.03 21.47 14.65
N GLU A 342 12.54 22.29 13.73
CA GLU A 342 13.16 23.55 13.33
C GLU A 342 12.15 24.68 13.27
N LYS A 343 12.58 25.89 13.61
CA LYS A 343 11.78 27.12 13.46
C LYS A 343 12.46 28.06 12.48
N ILE A 344 11.74 28.46 11.44
CA ILE A 344 12.25 29.36 10.42
C ILE A 344 11.30 30.54 10.21
N THR A 345 11.87 31.67 9.77
CA THR A 345 11.09 32.83 9.35
C THR A 345 11.17 32.96 7.82
N CYS A 346 10.03 33.05 7.16
CA CYS A 346 9.92 33.27 5.72
C CYS A 346 8.93 34.39 5.41
N GLY A 347 9.43 35.53 4.96
CA GLY A 347 8.62 36.73 4.73
C GLY A 347 7.86 37.15 6.00
N ALA A 348 6.53 37.27 5.88
CA ALA A 348 5.64 37.65 6.97
C ALA A 348 5.23 36.50 7.91
N GLY A 349 5.76 35.30 7.71
CA GLY A 349 5.40 34.11 8.47
C GLY A 349 6.57 33.52 9.26
N LYS A 350 6.28 33.02 10.45
CA LYS A 350 7.20 32.20 11.25
C LYS A 350 6.65 30.79 11.38
N PHE A 351 7.43 29.81 11.00
CA PHE A 351 7.01 28.42 10.86
C PHE A 351 7.76 27.53 11.82
N ARG A 352 7.07 26.47 12.27
CA ARG A 352 7.66 25.33 12.97
C ARG A 352 7.47 24.12 12.10
N PHE A 353 8.56 23.45 11.78
CA PHE A 353 8.62 22.12 11.17
C PHE A 353 8.88 21.11 12.26
N ARG A 354 8.12 20.05 12.26
CA ARG A 354 8.40 18.86 13.05
C ARG A 354 8.46 17.68 12.12
N VAL A 355 9.53 16.91 12.18
CA VAL A 355 9.76 15.69 11.40
C VAL A 355 9.94 14.54 12.37
N VAL A 356 9.31 13.41 12.09
CA VAL A 356 9.38 12.20 12.91
C VAL A 356 9.84 11.05 12.03
N TRP A 357 10.79 10.27 12.54
CA TRP A 357 11.45 9.18 11.84
C TRP A 357 11.02 7.83 12.40
N SER A 358 10.80 6.86 11.55
CA SER A 358 10.45 5.49 11.93
C SER A 358 10.98 4.47 10.93
N LEU A 359 11.33 3.29 11.44
CA LEU A 359 11.54 2.11 10.59
C LEU A 359 10.23 1.67 9.95
N MET A 360 10.33 0.96 8.82
CA MET A 360 9.20 0.42 8.06
C MET A 360 9.27 -1.11 7.99
N ASP A 361 9.42 -1.78 9.12
CA ASP A 361 9.44 -3.25 9.12
C ASP A 361 8.10 -3.81 8.63
N PHE A 362 8.14 -4.77 7.69
CA PHE A 362 6.94 -5.43 7.15
C PHE A 362 6.50 -6.64 8.00
N ARG A 363 7.30 -7.09 8.94
CA ARG A 363 6.95 -8.19 9.85
C ARG A 363 5.92 -7.70 10.86
N LEU A 364 4.71 -8.23 10.77
CA LEU A 364 3.59 -7.97 11.68
C LEU A 364 3.59 -8.96 12.85
#